data_ad04acf9ce7b853b6a8086a12e5ef598
#
_entry.id   ad04acf9ce7b853b6a8086a12e5ef598
#
_cell.length_a   1.000
_cell.length_b   1.000
_cell.length_c   1.000
_cell.angle_alpha   90.00
_cell.angle_beta   90.00
_cell.angle_gamma   90.00
#
_symmetry.space_group_name_H-M   'P 1'
#
loop_
_entity.id
_entity.type
_entity.pdbx_description
1 polymer ?
#
loop_
_entity_poly.entity_id
_entity_poly.type
_entity_poly.pdbx_seq_one_letter_code
_entity_poly.pdbx_strand_id
1 'polypeptide(L)'
;MLKKFLLIIIASFLFIPYLNAQTVFGKYAGEFLSIGVGGRALGMGGAYVALANDVTAGYYNPAGLAQIDYPEISLMHAEQFGSLVNYDYAGVAIPYQKDMSFGISIMRLGVDGIPDTRGALVDQTTGQVITDINLPSARLDYSKITEFSDQDWAFYFSFAKRHSDNFYYGASVKLIYRSIAEYSAYGIGFDVGGLYFPFKNFSLGANLQDITTTLVAWSTGRNELIAPTAKIGAAYHFNFLGGTISPALDFNVRFEDRQFASEVNLGPVSFDMLAGFEYNFKNIFMIRGGYNDVKQFTIGAGIKLPKLNIDYSFARFSQSALESLPDTHRISLILTLEEPKFLRSKN
;
A
#
# COMPACT_ATOMS: atom_id res chain seq x y z
N MET A 1 -27.81 18.27 23.93
CA MET A 1 -27.94 16.92 23.40
C MET A 1 -26.58 16.33 23.02
N LEU A 2 -25.70 17.02 22.31
CA LEU A 2 -24.39 16.53 21.84
C LEU A 2 -23.46 16.03 22.98
N LYS A 3 -23.40 16.75 24.14
CA LYS A 3 -22.58 16.31 25.29
C LYS A 3 -23.07 15.01 25.93
N LYS A 4 -24.37 14.74 25.93
CA LYS A 4 -24.92 13.47 26.46
C LYS A 4 -24.66 12.30 25.48
N PHE A 5 -24.67 12.56 24.17
CA PHE A 5 -24.35 11.58 23.16
C PHE A 5 -22.86 11.18 23.18
N LEU A 6 -21.96 12.15 23.37
CA LEU A 6 -20.51 11.91 23.52
C LEU A 6 -20.19 11.10 24.79
N LEU A 7 -20.89 11.35 25.90
CA LEU A 7 -20.73 10.59 27.16
C LEU A 7 -21.21 9.13 27.02
N ILE A 8 -22.24 8.87 26.24
CA ILE A 8 -22.74 7.50 26.00
C ILE A 8 -21.75 6.74 25.11
N ILE A 9 -21.15 7.37 24.12
CA ILE A 9 -20.10 6.77 23.27
C ILE A 9 -18.85 6.45 24.11
N ILE A 10 -18.42 7.37 24.98
CA ILE A 10 -17.26 7.12 25.87
C ILE A 10 -17.57 6.03 26.90
N ALA A 11 -18.79 5.98 27.44
CA ALA A 11 -19.19 4.94 28.37
C ALA A 11 -19.31 3.55 27.73
N SER A 12 -19.70 3.45 26.45
CA SER A 12 -19.74 2.17 25.74
C SER A 12 -18.34 1.62 25.44
N PHE A 13 -17.30 2.43 25.35
CA PHE A 13 -15.90 1.98 25.22
C PHE A 13 -15.34 1.44 26.56
N LEU A 14 -15.93 1.76 27.71
CA LEU A 14 -15.49 1.27 29.02
C LEU A 14 -16.06 -0.13 29.39
N PHE A 15 -17.00 -0.67 28.60
CA PHE A 15 -17.61 -1.99 28.82
C PHE A 15 -17.19 -3.03 27.76
N ILE A 16 -15.98 -2.93 27.24
CA ILE A 16 -15.42 -4.04 26.43
C ILE A 16 -14.98 -5.14 27.41
N PRO A 17 -15.61 -6.32 27.40
CA PRO A 17 -15.14 -7.41 28.22
C PRO A 17 -13.68 -7.70 27.85
N TYR A 18 -12.81 -7.87 28.85
CA TYR A 18 -11.44 -8.34 28.67
C TYR A 18 -11.48 -9.76 28.10
N LEU A 19 -11.59 -9.87 26.78
CA LEU A 19 -11.24 -11.10 26.09
C LEU A 19 -9.73 -11.25 26.29
N ASN A 20 -9.31 -12.36 26.88
CA ASN A 20 -7.89 -12.73 26.98
C ASN A 20 -7.38 -13.13 25.58
N ALA A 21 -7.43 -12.20 24.64
CA ALA A 21 -6.85 -12.38 23.32
C ALA A 21 -5.36 -12.14 23.42
N GLN A 22 -4.56 -13.09 22.97
CA GLN A 22 -3.12 -12.92 22.90
C GLN A 22 -2.82 -11.88 21.83
N THR A 23 -2.40 -10.68 22.25
CA THR A 23 -2.02 -9.57 21.36
C THR A 23 -0.51 -9.54 21.24
N VAL A 24 -0.01 -9.61 20.01
CA VAL A 24 1.42 -9.53 19.69
C VAL A 24 1.66 -8.54 18.55
N PHE A 25 2.83 -7.88 18.53
CA PHE A 25 3.27 -7.20 17.33
C PHE A 25 3.57 -8.26 16.27
N GLY A 26 2.77 -8.26 15.21
CA GLY A 26 2.92 -9.20 14.10
C GLY A 26 3.97 -8.66 13.13
N LYS A 27 5.20 -9.20 13.20
CA LYS A 27 6.35 -8.76 12.41
C LYS A 27 6.08 -8.61 10.89
N TYR A 28 5.06 -9.30 10.39
CA TYR A 28 4.67 -9.29 8.97
C TYR A 28 3.19 -8.98 8.74
N ALA A 29 2.47 -8.55 9.76
CA ALA A 29 1.02 -8.34 9.68
C ALA A 29 0.61 -7.27 8.64
N GLY A 30 1.49 -6.30 8.36
CA GLY A 30 1.24 -5.18 7.44
C GLY A 30 2.06 -5.23 6.14
N GLU A 31 2.81 -6.28 5.86
CA GLU A 31 3.73 -6.28 4.71
C GLU A 31 3.02 -6.12 3.35
N PHE A 32 1.82 -6.66 3.17
CA PHE A 32 1.05 -6.46 1.95
C PHE A 32 0.68 -4.97 1.73
N LEU A 33 0.56 -4.19 2.81
CA LEU A 33 0.31 -2.74 2.77
C LEU A 33 1.56 -1.95 2.38
N SER A 34 2.75 -2.52 2.40
CA SER A 34 4.01 -1.82 2.10
C SER A 34 4.46 -1.96 0.64
N ILE A 35 3.80 -2.81 -0.16
CA ILE A 35 4.20 -3.10 -1.55
C ILE A 35 4.15 -1.85 -2.45
N GLY A 36 3.25 -0.92 -2.16
CA GLY A 36 3.04 0.29 -2.96
C GLY A 36 2.03 0.10 -4.09
N VAL A 37 1.51 1.21 -4.64
CA VAL A 37 0.49 1.22 -5.69
C VAL A 37 0.84 2.21 -6.80
N GLY A 38 0.33 1.95 -8.02
CA GLY A 38 0.54 2.83 -9.18
C GLY A 38 1.90 2.67 -9.86
N GLY A 39 1.89 2.43 -11.17
CA GLY A 39 3.11 2.23 -11.96
C GLY A 39 4.05 3.44 -11.93
N ARG A 40 3.52 4.66 -11.78
CA ARG A 40 4.31 5.89 -11.65
C ARG A 40 5.18 5.85 -10.40
N ALA A 41 4.59 5.68 -9.24
CA ALA A 41 5.30 5.69 -7.96
C ALA A 41 6.25 4.48 -7.83
N LEU A 42 5.80 3.30 -8.27
CA LEU A 42 6.61 2.09 -8.22
C LEU A 42 7.79 2.12 -9.20
N GLY A 43 7.65 2.81 -10.35
CA GLY A 43 8.75 3.09 -11.27
C GLY A 43 9.82 4.02 -10.67
N MET A 44 9.48 4.79 -9.66
CA MET A 44 10.38 5.66 -8.88
C MET A 44 10.88 5.00 -7.59
N GLY A 45 10.79 3.67 -7.45
CA GLY A 45 11.19 2.96 -6.24
C GLY A 45 10.30 3.26 -5.03
N GLY A 46 9.12 3.82 -5.21
CA GLY A 46 8.21 4.22 -4.12
C GLY A 46 8.57 5.55 -3.44
N ALA A 47 9.61 6.28 -3.89
CA ALA A 47 9.96 7.62 -3.42
C ALA A 47 8.91 8.64 -3.92
N TYR A 48 7.77 8.71 -3.25
CA TYR A 48 6.59 9.41 -3.76
C TYR A 48 5.83 10.25 -2.73
N VAL A 49 6.21 10.21 -1.46
CA VAL A 49 5.51 10.91 -0.35
C VAL A 49 5.39 12.42 -0.58
N ALA A 50 6.43 13.04 -1.17
CA ALA A 50 6.44 14.46 -1.50
C ALA A 50 5.88 14.78 -2.91
N LEU A 51 5.69 13.76 -3.77
CA LEU A 51 5.23 13.88 -5.16
C LEU A 51 3.80 13.43 -5.38
N ALA A 52 3.18 12.79 -4.39
CA ALA A 52 1.83 12.25 -4.49
C ALA A 52 0.83 13.37 -4.84
N ASN A 53 0.28 13.33 -6.06
CA ASN A 53 -0.60 14.37 -6.58
C ASN A 53 -1.70 13.84 -7.52
N ASP A 54 -1.98 12.56 -7.44
CA ASP A 54 -3.03 11.85 -8.17
C ASP A 54 -3.87 10.98 -7.23
N VAL A 55 -4.76 10.18 -7.77
CA VAL A 55 -5.65 9.30 -6.99
C VAL A 55 -4.91 8.33 -6.06
N THR A 56 -3.65 7.92 -6.39
CA THR A 56 -2.83 7.04 -5.54
C THR A 56 -2.32 7.73 -4.27
N ALA A 57 -2.47 9.05 -4.18
CA ALA A 57 -2.11 9.83 -3.00
C ALA A 57 -2.85 9.36 -1.73
N GLY A 58 -4.07 8.82 -1.87
CA GLY A 58 -4.79 8.23 -0.73
C GLY A 58 -3.99 7.17 0.03
N TYR A 59 -3.07 6.49 -0.65
CA TYR A 59 -2.15 5.50 -0.08
C TYR A 59 -0.79 6.13 0.35
N TYR A 60 -0.14 6.94 -0.54
CA TYR A 60 1.21 7.44 -0.28
C TYR A 60 1.26 8.61 0.71
N ASN A 61 0.35 9.56 0.53
CA ASN A 61 0.21 10.76 1.35
C ASN A 61 -1.17 11.37 1.07
N PRO A 62 -2.16 11.17 1.94
CA PRO A 62 -3.52 11.63 1.68
C PRO A 62 -3.62 13.14 1.41
N ALA A 63 -2.69 13.96 1.92
CA ALA A 63 -2.64 15.40 1.60
C ALA A 63 -2.52 15.67 0.10
N GLY A 64 -1.93 14.76 -0.66
CA GLY A 64 -1.74 14.86 -2.10
C GLY A 64 -3.04 14.91 -2.91
N LEU A 65 -4.12 14.31 -2.41
CA LEU A 65 -5.44 14.39 -3.05
C LEU A 65 -5.95 15.84 -3.15
N ALA A 66 -5.47 16.76 -2.31
CA ALA A 66 -5.83 18.17 -2.42
C ALA A 66 -5.32 18.82 -3.71
N GLN A 67 -4.39 18.20 -4.44
CA GLN A 67 -3.83 18.73 -5.68
C GLN A 67 -4.66 18.39 -6.93
N ILE A 68 -5.53 17.38 -6.88
CA ILE A 68 -6.36 17.01 -8.04
C ILE A 68 -7.39 18.10 -8.34
N ASP A 69 -7.54 18.45 -9.59
CA ASP A 69 -8.51 19.46 -10.04
C ASP A 69 -9.72 18.85 -10.75
N TYR A 70 -9.64 17.60 -11.18
CA TYR A 70 -10.72 16.82 -11.79
C TYR A 70 -10.85 15.47 -11.08
N PRO A 71 -12.03 14.81 -11.15
CA PRO A 71 -12.14 13.44 -10.68
C PRO A 71 -11.20 12.52 -11.45
N GLU A 72 -10.57 11.61 -10.72
CA GLU A 72 -9.65 10.61 -11.25
C GLU A 72 -10.09 9.20 -10.85
N ILE A 73 -9.89 8.26 -11.77
CA ILE A 73 -10.08 6.82 -11.53
C ILE A 73 -8.77 6.14 -11.88
N SER A 74 -8.24 5.31 -10.99
CA SER A 74 -7.04 4.52 -11.24
C SER A 74 -7.31 3.03 -11.11
N LEU A 75 -6.65 2.27 -11.99
CA LEU A 75 -6.57 0.81 -11.93
C LEU A 75 -5.10 0.40 -12.06
N MET A 76 -4.67 -0.60 -11.30
CA MET A 76 -3.36 -1.22 -11.45
C MET A 76 -3.49 -2.73 -11.31
N HIS A 77 -2.71 -3.44 -12.11
CA HIS A 77 -2.45 -4.87 -11.98
C HIS A 77 -0.95 -5.12 -11.94
N ALA A 78 -0.52 -6.01 -11.04
CA ALA A 78 0.85 -6.44 -10.91
C ALA A 78 0.93 -7.94 -10.69
N GLU A 79 1.81 -8.58 -11.43
CA GLU A 79 2.20 -9.97 -11.21
C GLU A 79 3.56 -10.02 -10.54
N GLN A 80 3.64 -10.78 -9.46
CA GLN A 80 4.87 -10.97 -8.70
C GLN A 80 5.23 -12.45 -8.63
N PHE A 81 6.51 -12.74 -8.53
CA PHE A 81 7.03 -14.10 -8.40
C PHE A 81 6.55 -15.07 -9.49
N GLY A 82 6.54 -14.61 -10.78
CA GLY A 82 6.11 -15.43 -11.91
C GLY A 82 4.62 -15.74 -11.92
N SER A 83 3.79 -14.73 -11.60
CA SER A 83 2.31 -14.80 -11.51
C SER A 83 1.78 -15.65 -10.34
N LEU A 84 2.63 -16.00 -9.38
CA LEU A 84 2.19 -16.69 -8.16
C LEU A 84 1.37 -15.76 -7.28
N VAL A 85 1.72 -14.48 -7.23
CA VAL A 85 1.06 -13.46 -6.41
C VAL A 85 0.48 -12.39 -7.33
N ASN A 86 -0.83 -12.19 -7.26
CA ASN A 86 -1.54 -11.12 -7.94
C ASN A 86 -1.74 -9.95 -6.98
N TYR A 87 -1.44 -8.73 -7.45
CA TYR A 87 -1.61 -7.53 -6.67
C TYR A 87 -2.35 -6.48 -7.49
N ASP A 88 -3.54 -6.13 -7.05
CA ASP A 88 -4.47 -5.26 -7.74
C ASP A 88 -4.77 -4.01 -6.91
N TYR A 89 -4.97 -2.90 -7.60
CA TYR A 89 -5.40 -1.65 -6.99
C TYR A 89 -6.47 -0.99 -7.87
N ALA A 90 -7.49 -0.45 -7.22
CA ALA A 90 -8.46 0.44 -7.83
C ALA A 90 -8.70 1.64 -6.92
N GLY A 91 -8.85 2.83 -7.49
CA GLY A 91 -9.12 4.03 -6.71
C GLY A 91 -9.93 5.06 -7.49
N VAL A 92 -10.68 5.86 -6.76
CA VAL A 92 -11.41 7.03 -7.24
C VAL A 92 -11.12 8.20 -6.32
N ALA A 93 -10.81 9.36 -6.88
CA ALA A 93 -10.65 10.59 -6.12
C ALA A 93 -11.44 11.70 -6.77
N ILE A 94 -12.09 12.52 -5.96
CA ILE A 94 -13.00 13.57 -6.40
C ILE A 94 -12.64 14.86 -5.67
N PRO A 95 -12.33 15.96 -6.41
CA PRO A 95 -12.25 17.29 -5.83
C PRO A 95 -13.62 17.74 -5.38
N TYR A 96 -13.68 18.36 -4.22
CA TYR A 96 -14.92 18.87 -3.65
C TYR A 96 -14.74 20.31 -3.17
N GLN A 97 -15.63 21.18 -3.61
CA GLN A 97 -15.53 22.61 -3.35
C GLN A 97 -14.17 23.19 -3.80
N LYS A 98 -13.71 24.26 -3.14
CA LYS A 98 -12.50 24.99 -3.48
C LYS A 98 -11.21 24.28 -3.04
N ASP A 99 -11.23 23.66 -1.88
CA ASP A 99 -10.03 23.29 -1.13
C ASP A 99 -10.01 21.83 -0.62
N MET A 100 -11.09 21.08 -0.81
CA MET A 100 -11.21 19.71 -0.31
C MET A 100 -11.17 18.66 -1.42
N SER A 101 -10.81 17.45 -1.07
CA SER A 101 -10.93 16.25 -1.93
C SER A 101 -11.25 15.03 -1.07
N PHE A 102 -11.96 14.08 -1.69
CA PHE A 102 -12.24 12.78 -1.12
C PHE A 102 -11.70 11.69 -2.03
N GLY A 103 -11.24 10.60 -1.45
CA GLY A 103 -10.76 9.44 -2.18
C GLY A 103 -11.26 8.15 -1.55
N ILE A 104 -11.52 7.16 -2.40
CA ILE A 104 -11.77 5.78 -1.99
C ILE A 104 -10.86 4.91 -2.83
N SER A 105 -10.13 4.01 -2.18
CA SER A 105 -9.32 3.03 -2.90
C SER A 105 -9.36 1.67 -2.24
N ILE A 106 -9.07 0.66 -3.05
CA ILE A 106 -9.04 -0.75 -2.66
C ILE A 106 -7.77 -1.37 -3.20
N MET A 107 -7.11 -2.17 -2.37
CA MET A 107 -5.97 -3.00 -2.72
C MET A 107 -6.33 -4.45 -2.45
N ARG A 108 -5.89 -5.35 -3.32
CA ARG A 108 -5.97 -6.80 -3.13
C ARG A 108 -4.61 -7.43 -3.40
N LEU A 109 -4.12 -8.23 -2.47
CA LEU A 109 -3.07 -9.19 -2.71
C LEU A 109 -3.69 -10.58 -2.63
N GLY A 110 -3.40 -11.44 -3.61
CA GLY A 110 -3.98 -12.78 -3.67
C GLY A 110 -2.98 -13.82 -4.14
N VAL A 111 -3.02 -14.98 -3.49
CA VAL A 111 -2.36 -16.21 -3.91
C VAL A 111 -3.44 -17.27 -4.03
N ASP A 112 -3.68 -17.76 -5.23
CA ASP A 112 -4.70 -18.76 -5.51
C ASP A 112 -4.05 -20.13 -5.79
N GLY A 113 -4.82 -21.22 -5.66
CA GLY A 113 -4.37 -22.57 -5.99
C GLY A 113 -3.31 -23.13 -5.04
N ILE A 114 -3.32 -22.75 -3.76
CA ILE A 114 -2.40 -23.29 -2.75
C ILE A 114 -2.86 -24.72 -2.40
N PRO A 115 -1.99 -25.74 -2.62
CA PRO A 115 -2.39 -27.13 -2.34
C PRO A 115 -2.62 -27.39 -0.83
N ASP A 116 -3.81 -27.84 -0.48
CA ASP A 116 -4.12 -28.33 0.86
C ASP A 116 -3.87 -29.83 0.94
N THR A 117 -2.80 -30.21 1.59
CA THR A 117 -2.36 -31.61 1.73
C THR A 117 -2.81 -32.24 3.06
N ARG A 118 -3.53 -31.51 3.93
CA ARG A 118 -3.94 -31.98 5.26
C ARG A 118 -4.78 -33.25 5.23
N GLY A 119 -5.59 -33.44 4.19
CA GLY A 119 -6.41 -34.63 3.98
C GLY A 119 -5.74 -35.72 3.13
N ALA A 120 -4.54 -35.48 2.58
CA ALA A 120 -3.92 -36.36 1.59
C ALA A 120 -3.08 -37.50 2.19
N LEU A 121 -2.66 -37.40 3.46
CA LEU A 121 -1.95 -38.50 4.12
C LEU A 121 -2.96 -39.52 4.66
N VAL A 122 -2.95 -40.74 4.11
CA VAL A 122 -3.89 -41.77 4.42
C VAL A 122 -3.21 -43.07 4.79
N ASP A 123 -3.89 -43.90 5.61
CA ASP A 123 -3.53 -45.29 5.80
C ASP A 123 -3.93 -46.11 4.57
N GLN A 124 -2.97 -46.78 3.95
CA GLN A 124 -3.16 -47.56 2.71
C GLN A 124 -4.20 -48.66 2.83
N THR A 125 -4.38 -49.20 4.01
CA THR A 125 -5.27 -50.35 4.27
C THR A 125 -6.69 -49.89 4.51
N THR A 126 -6.87 -48.78 5.26
CA THR A 126 -8.21 -48.34 5.69
C THR A 126 -8.72 -47.16 4.88
N GLY A 127 -7.84 -46.43 4.15
CA GLY A 127 -8.14 -45.21 3.44
C GLY A 127 -8.44 -43.99 4.33
N GLN A 128 -8.31 -44.14 5.66
CA GLN A 128 -8.56 -43.08 6.62
C GLN A 128 -7.41 -42.10 6.66
N VAL A 129 -7.71 -40.80 6.89
CA VAL A 129 -6.70 -39.74 7.07
C VAL A 129 -5.93 -40.00 8.36
N ILE A 130 -4.60 -39.96 8.27
CA ILE A 130 -3.66 -40.11 9.37
C ILE A 130 -2.75 -38.91 9.45
N THR A 131 -2.09 -38.72 10.59
CA THR A 131 -1.19 -37.58 10.83
C THR A 131 0.27 -37.97 10.93
N ASP A 132 0.55 -39.24 11.12
CA ASP A 132 1.93 -39.76 11.25
C ASP A 132 2.41 -40.34 9.92
N ILE A 133 3.34 -39.66 9.27
CA ILE A 133 3.98 -40.08 8.01
C ILE A 133 4.92 -41.30 8.19
N ASN A 134 5.36 -41.60 9.41
CA ASN A 134 6.31 -42.66 9.67
C ASN A 134 5.63 -44.06 9.81
N LEU A 135 4.32 -44.08 9.77
CA LEU A 135 3.59 -45.39 9.79
C LEU A 135 3.90 -46.17 8.51
N PRO A 136 4.18 -47.47 8.59
CA PRO A 136 4.46 -48.32 7.41
C PRO A 136 3.34 -48.33 6.36
N SER A 137 2.10 -48.09 6.80
CA SER A 137 0.92 -47.99 5.93
C SER A 137 0.62 -46.59 5.42
N ALA A 138 1.46 -45.58 5.78
CA ALA A 138 1.24 -44.19 5.35
C ALA A 138 1.46 -44.02 3.83
N ARG A 139 0.47 -43.43 3.17
CA ARG A 139 0.48 -43.13 1.74
C ARG A 139 -0.08 -41.75 1.47
N LEU A 140 0.41 -41.08 0.42
CA LEU A 140 -0.19 -39.86 -0.12
C LEU A 140 -1.26 -40.23 -1.15
N ASP A 141 -2.49 -39.82 -0.90
CA ASP A 141 -3.59 -39.89 -1.85
C ASP A 141 -3.78 -38.52 -2.50
N TYR A 142 -3.21 -38.37 -3.69
CA TYR A 142 -3.26 -37.09 -4.43
C TYR A 142 -4.68 -36.66 -4.80
N SER A 143 -5.66 -37.57 -4.85
CA SER A 143 -7.05 -37.25 -5.13
C SER A 143 -7.74 -36.48 -3.99
N LYS A 144 -7.15 -36.49 -2.81
CA LYS A 144 -7.61 -35.77 -1.61
C LYS A 144 -6.94 -34.43 -1.39
N ILE A 145 -6.02 -34.03 -2.29
CA ILE A 145 -5.46 -32.68 -2.28
C ILE A 145 -6.54 -31.74 -2.79
N THR A 146 -6.91 -30.79 -1.96
CA THR A 146 -7.78 -29.67 -2.33
C THR A 146 -6.95 -28.41 -2.46
N GLU A 147 -7.57 -27.30 -2.86
CA GLU A 147 -6.89 -26.02 -2.97
C GLU A 147 -7.56 -24.99 -2.07
N PHE A 148 -6.77 -24.05 -1.57
CA PHE A 148 -7.26 -22.86 -0.90
C PHE A 148 -6.55 -21.60 -1.43
N SER A 149 -7.04 -20.44 -1.05
CA SER A 149 -6.47 -19.13 -1.41
C SER A 149 -6.03 -18.39 -0.16
N ASP A 150 -5.05 -17.51 -0.32
CA ASP A 150 -4.70 -16.44 0.61
C ASP A 150 -5.04 -15.11 -0.03
N GLN A 151 -5.84 -14.27 0.65
CA GLN A 151 -6.29 -12.98 0.14
C GLN A 151 -6.24 -11.91 1.21
N ASP A 152 -5.52 -10.85 0.93
CA ASP A 152 -5.42 -9.66 1.75
C ASP A 152 -6.06 -8.47 1.02
N TRP A 153 -6.98 -7.80 1.68
CA TRP A 153 -7.70 -6.65 1.16
C TRP A 153 -7.50 -5.44 2.07
N ALA A 154 -7.31 -4.27 1.49
CA ALA A 154 -7.33 -3.01 2.22
C ALA A 154 -8.20 -1.98 1.50
N PHE A 155 -9.09 -1.32 2.23
CA PHE A 155 -10.00 -0.28 1.76
C PHE A 155 -9.59 1.02 2.42
N TYR A 156 -9.32 2.07 1.64
CA TYR A 156 -8.96 3.39 2.13
C TYR A 156 -10.08 4.38 1.85
N PHE A 157 -10.44 5.15 2.87
CA PHE A 157 -11.32 6.31 2.78
C PHE A 157 -10.51 7.53 3.16
N SER A 158 -10.24 8.38 2.19
CA SER A 158 -9.29 9.48 2.32
C SER A 158 -9.98 10.83 2.19
N PHE A 159 -9.52 11.78 2.98
CA PHE A 159 -9.90 13.19 2.92
C PHE A 159 -8.64 14.04 2.84
N ALA A 160 -8.69 15.10 2.05
CA ALA A 160 -7.62 16.08 1.95
C ALA A 160 -8.15 17.50 1.88
N LYS A 161 -7.33 18.45 2.35
CA LYS A 161 -7.64 19.86 2.30
C LYS A 161 -6.42 20.72 1.99
N ARG A 162 -6.60 21.70 1.10
CA ARG A 162 -5.68 22.83 0.93
C ARG A 162 -5.88 23.80 2.08
N HIS A 163 -4.93 23.89 3.00
CA HIS A 163 -5.03 24.86 4.10
C HIS A 163 -4.58 26.25 3.66
N SER A 164 -3.53 26.31 2.84
CA SER A 164 -2.98 27.50 2.23
C SER A 164 -2.36 27.16 0.88
N ASP A 165 -1.81 28.14 0.17
CA ASP A 165 -1.16 27.92 -1.13
C ASP A 165 0.06 27.00 -1.03
N ASN A 166 0.68 26.93 0.15
CA ASN A 166 1.91 26.17 0.38
C ASN A 166 1.79 25.03 1.39
N PHE A 167 0.62 24.79 1.98
CA PHE A 167 0.43 23.70 2.95
C PHE A 167 -0.91 22.98 2.77
N TYR A 168 -0.83 21.65 2.56
CA TYR A 168 -1.97 20.76 2.44
C TYR A 168 -1.89 19.67 3.50
N TYR A 169 -3.02 19.19 3.96
CA TYR A 169 -3.09 18.06 4.88
C TYR A 169 -4.21 17.09 4.49
N GLY A 170 -4.12 15.87 4.97
CA GLY A 170 -5.11 14.85 4.72
C GLY A 170 -5.06 13.74 5.75
N ALA A 171 -6.08 12.91 5.73
CA ALA A 171 -6.18 11.73 6.58
C ALA A 171 -6.88 10.60 5.84
N SER A 172 -6.55 9.37 6.19
CA SER A 172 -7.20 8.17 5.69
C SER A 172 -7.61 7.26 6.84
N VAL A 173 -8.78 6.65 6.69
CA VAL A 173 -9.18 5.47 7.46
C VAL A 173 -8.96 4.27 6.55
N LYS A 174 -8.30 3.22 7.05
CA LYS A 174 -8.15 1.97 6.32
C LYS A 174 -8.82 0.82 7.06
N LEU A 175 -9.57 0.03 6.31
CA LEU A 175 -10.16 -1.21 6.78
C LEU A 175 -9.42 -2.36 6.11
N ILE A 176 -9.04 -3.35 6.89
CA ILE A 176 -8.29 -4.52 6.44
C ILE A 176 -9.18 -5.75 6.57
N TYR A 177 -9.18 -6.57 5.55
CA TYR A 177 -9.75 -7.92 5.58
C TYR A 177 -8.70 -8.89 5.05
N ARG A 178 -8.44 -9.96 5.81
CA ARG A 178 -7.51 -11.02 5.44
C ARG A 178 -8.22 -12.36 5.50
N SER A 179 -7.91 -13.25 4.57
CA SER A 179 -8.49 -14.58 4.51
C SER A 179 -7.45 -15.58 4.03
N ILE A 180 -7.19 -16.60 4.82
CA ILE A 180 -6.33 -17.73 4.46
C ILE A 180 -7.01 -19.04 4.86
N ALA A 181 -7.28 -19.89 3.88
CA ALA A 181 -8.04 -21.12 4.06
C ALA A 181 -9.37 -20.86 4.82
N GLU A 182 -9.56 -21.48 5.99
CA GLU A 182 -10.73 -21.33 6.85
C GLU A 182 -10.66 -20.15 7.83
N TYR A 183 -9.55 -19.41 7.87
CA TYR A 183 -9.33 -18.32 8.83
C TYR A 183 -9.52 -16.96 8.17
N SER A 184 -10.04 -16.02 8.95
CA SER A 184 -10.18 -14.62 8.52
C SER A 184 -9.75 -13.65 9.61
N ALA A 185 -9.39 -12.45 9.20
CA ALA A 185 -9.05 -11.36 10.12
C ALA A 185 -9.62 -10.04 9.62
N TYR A 186 -9.90 -9.15 10.55
CA TYR A 186 -10.35 -7.78 10.28
C TYR A 186 -9.46 -6.79 11.02
N GLY A 187 -9.17 -5.67 10.36
CA GLY A 187 -8.36 -4.62 10.97
C GLY A 187 -8.86 -3.23 10.63
N ILE A 188 -8.45 -2.27 11.46
CA ILE A 188 -8.72 -0.85 11.24
C ILE A 188 -7.47 -0.04 11.59
N GLY A 189 -7.12 0.90 10.72
CA GLY A 189 -5.98 1.79 10.87
C GLY A 189 -6.29 3.21 10.43
N PHE A 190 -5.42 4.14 10.84
CA PHE A 190 -5.56 5.56 10.53
C PHE A 190 -4.21 6.13 10.09
N ASP A 191 -4.25 6.91 9.00
CA ASP A 191 -3.09 7.58 8.45
C ASP A 191 -3.33 9.09 8.41
N VAL A 192 -2.28 9.89 8.59
CA VAL A 192 -2.33 11.36 8.49
C VAL A 192 -1.15 11.85 7.68
N GLY A 193 -1.42 12.67 6.68
CA GLY A 193 -0.42 13.21 5.77
C GLY A 193 -0.39 14.72 5.71
N GLY A 194 0.77 15.26 5.34
CA GLY A 194 1.01 16.66 5.08
C GLY A 194 1.93 16.88 3.88
N LEU A 195 1.66 17.93 3.12
CA LEU A 195 2.52 18.43 2.03
C LEU A 195 2.82 19.89 2.27
N TYR A 196 4.09 20.26 2.12
CA TYR A 196 4.55 21.63 2.27
C TYR A 196 5.40 22.06 1.08
N PHE A 197 5.10 23.21 0.49
CA PHE A 197 5.78 23.78 -0.67
C PHE A 197 6.47 25.07 -0.25
N PRO A 198 7.69 25.02 0.32
CA PRO A 198 8.41 26.23 0.78
C PRO A 198 8.72 27.20 -0.35
N PHE A 199 8.93 26.68 -1.57
CA PHE A 199 9.07 27.43 -2.80
C PHE A 199 8.58 26.64 -4.01
N LYS A 200 8.36 27.32 -5.14
CA LYS A 200 7.63 26.82 -6.31
C LYS A 200 8.03 25.43 -6.84
N ASN A 201 9.31 25.08 -6.74
CA ASN A 201 9.84 23.87 -7.36
C ASN A 201 10.26 22.82 -6.32
N PHE A 202 9.97 23.01 -5.03
CA PHE A 202 10.39 22.14 -3.97
C PHE A 202 9.20 21.71 -3.13
N SER A 203 9.07 20.43 -2.89
CA SER A 203 8.03 19.85 -2.05
C SER A 203 8.63 19.01 -0.93
N LEU A 204 8.06 19.12 0.24
CA LEU A 204 8.28 18.27 1.40
C LEU A 204 6.99 17.52 1.70
N GLY A 205 7.08 16.23 1.94
CA GLY A 205 5.95 15.37 2.30
C GLY A 205 6.22 14.62 3.59
N ALA A 206 5.18 14.45 4.38
CA ALA A 206 5.19 13.56 5.53
C ALA A 206 3.89 12.75 5.57
N ASN A 207 3.97 11.46 5.86
CA ASN A 207 2.82 10.59 6.08
C ASN A 207 3.08 9.71 7.30
N LEU A 208 2.25 9.84 8.32
CA LEU A 208 2.23 8.98 9.49
C LEU A 208 1.18 7.90 9.25
N GLN A 209 1.62 6.70 8.95
CA GLN A 209 0.77 5.54 8.74
C GLN A 209 0.60 4.75 10.04
N ASP A 210 -0.58 4.17 10.21
CA ASP A 210 -0.91 3.35 11.38
C ASP A 210 -0.71 4.09 12.72
N ILE A 211 -1.08 5.39 12.77
CA ILE A 211 -0.77 6.29 13.90
C ILE A 211 -1.29 5.81 15.25
N THR A 212 -2.38 5.02 15.24
CA THR A 212 -2.99 4.44 16.44
C THR A 212 -2.56 2.99 16.67
N THR A 213 -1.56 2.49 15.92
CA THR A 213 -1.25 1.07 15.80
C THR A 213 -2.46 0.31 15.24
N THR A 214 -2.35 -0.23 14.03
CA THR A 214 -3.46 -0.94 13.40
C THR A 214 -3.63 -2.31 14.04
N LEU A 215 -4.81 -2.55 14.62
CA LEU A 215 -5.20 -3.85 15.15
C LEU A 215 -5.74 -4.72 14.02
N VAL A 216 -5.25 -5.97 13.94
CA VAL A 216 -5.75 -7.03 13.06
C VAL A 216 -6.18 -8.20 13.92
N ALA A 217 -7.48 -8.44 13.98
CA ALA A 217 -8.09 -9.47 14.85
C ALA A 217 -8.49 -10.69 14.02
N TRP A 218 -7.87 -11.84 14.32
CA TRP A 218 -8.11 -13.11 13.66
C TRP A 218 -9.29 -13.89 14.27
N SER A 219 -10.00 -14.65 13.45
CA SER A 219 -11.06 -15.56 13.86
C SER A 219 -10.59 -16.62 14.86
N THR A 220 -9.29 -16.89 14.94
CA THR A 220 -8.64 -17.75 15.92
C THR A 220 -8.58 -17.17 17.35
N GLY A 221 -8.97 -15.89 17.53
CA GLY A 221 -8.81 -15.15 18.79
C GLY A 221 -7.43 -14.52 18.96
N ARG A 222 -6.50 -14.69 18.02
CA ARG A 222 -5.21 -14.02 18.02
C ARG A 222 -5.38 -12.61 17.49
N ASN A 223 -4.69 -11.64 18.10
CA ASN A 223 -4.59 -10.26 17.61
C ASN A 223 -3.16 -9.94 17.20
N GLU A 224 -3.03 -9.29 16.07
CA GLU A 224 -1.77 -8.76 15.55
C GLU A 224 -1.83 -7.23 15.51
N LEU A 225 -0.69 -6.60 15.76
CA LEU A 225 -0.55 -5.15 15.70
C LEU A 225 0.43 -4.78 14.59
N ILE A 226 0.03 -3.85 13.72
CA ILE A 226 0.92 -3.23 12.75
C ILE A 226 1.50 -1.97 13.39
N ALA A 227 2.83 -1.90 13.46
CA ALA A 227 3.53 -0.79 14.08
C ALA A 227 3.39 0.50 13.26
N PRO A 228 3.32 1.68 13.91
CA PRO A 228 3.33 2.96 13.22
C PRO A 228 4.56 3.12 12.32
N THR A 229 4.36 3.78 11.17
CA THR A 229 5.42 4.13 10.24
C THR A 229 5.35 5.60 9.89
N ALA A 230 6.45 6.33 10.04
CA ALA A 230 6.59 7.68 9.54
C ALA A 230 7.34 7.66 8.20
N LYS A 231 6.72 8.18 7.15
CA LYS A 231 7.34 8.38 5.83
C LYS A 231 7.58 9.87 5.64
N ILE A 232 8.82 10.25 5.38
CA ILE A 232 9.22 11.65 5.18
C ILE A 232 9.93 11.74 3.85
N GLY A 233 9.50 12.65 2.98
CA GLY A 233 10.06 12.77 1.64
C GLY A 233 10.31 14.21 1.23
N ALA A 234 11.22 14.36 0.28
CA ALA A 234 11.52 15.62 -0.40
C ALA A 234 11.63 15.38 -1.90
N ALA A 235 11.17 16.35 -2.70
CA ALA A 235 11.32 16.34 -4.14
C ALA A 235 11.61 17.74 -4.68
N TYR A 236 12.34 17.78 -5.77
CA TYR A 236 12.68 19.04 -6.46
C TYR A 236 12.39 18.92 -7.96
N HIS A 237 11.78 19.95 -8.54
CA HIS A 237 11.46 19.98 -9.97
C HIS A 237 12.36 21.00 -10.69
N PHE A 238 13.04 20.59 -11.73
CA PHE A 238 13.81 21.50 -12.56
C PHE A 238 13.71 21.19 -14.06
N ASN A 239 13.75 22.24 -14.87
CA ASN A 239 13.68 22.09 -16.32
C ASN A 239 15.00 21.56 -16.86
N PHE A 240 14.94 20.56 -17.74
CA PHE A 240 16.10 19.96 -18.36
C PHE A 240 15.73 19.42 -19.75
N LEU A 241 16.53 19.78 -20.78
CA LEU A 241 16.39 19.27 -22.16
C LEU A 241 14.94 19.26 -22.71
N GLY A 242 14.19 20.32 -22.46
CA GLY A 242 12.81 20.46 -22.96
C GLY A 242 11.75 19.70 -22.18
N GLY A 243 12.12 19.14 -21.04
CA GLY A 243 11.24 18.48 -20.08
C GLY A 243 11.49 18.94 -18.66
N THR A 244 10.94 18.22 -17.69
CA THR A 244 11.13 18.43 -16.25
C THR A 244 11.68 17.18 -15.62
N ILE A 245 12.78 17.29 -14.87
CA ILE A 245 13.30 16.22 -14.00
C ILE A 245 12.83 16.48 -12.58
N SER A 246 12.38 15.42 -11.92
CA SER A 246 11.87 15.43 -10.55
C SER A 246 12.55 14.34 -9.72
N PRO A 247 13.76 14.56 -9.20
CA PRO A 247 14.34 13.69 -8.19
C PRO A 247 13.54 13.74 -6.91
N ALA A 248 13.42 12.58 -6.25
CA ALA A 248 12.75 12.40 -4.97
C ALA A 248 13.56 11.49 -4.06
N LEU A 249 13.49 11.77 -2.77
CA LEU A 249 14.12 10.99 -1.71
C LEU A 249 13.14 10.87 -0.55
N ASP A 250 12.84 9.63 -0.16
CA ASP A 250 11.97 9.33 0.96
C ASP A 250 12.71 8.49 2.01
N PHE A 251 12.34 8.69 3.27
CA PHE A 251 12.78 7.89 4.41
C PHE A 251 11.56 7.27 5.09
N ASN A 252 11.57 5.95 5.21
CA ASN A 252 10.60 5.20 6.00
C ASN A 252 11.20 4.94 7.38
N VAL A 253 10.56 5.45 8.43
CA VAL A 253 10.92 5.24 9.83
C VAL A 253 9.85 4.36 10.44
N ARG A 254 10.17 3.09 10.70
CA ARG A 254 9.24 2.13 11.30
C ARG A 254 9.56 1.95 12.78
N PHE A 255 8.56 2.03 13.61
CA PHE A 255 8.68 1.83 15.07
C PHE A 255 8.61 0.34 15.40
N GLU A 256 9.49 -0.43 14.75
CA GLU A 256 9.60 -1.87 14.85
C GLU A 256 11.07 -2.29 14.69
N ASP A 257 11.55 -3.23 15.54
CA ASP A 257 12.87 -3.83 15.41
C ASP A 257 12.92 -4.83 14.24
N ARG A 258 13.22 -4.34 13.03
CA ARG A 258 13.28 -5.16 11.80
C ARG A 258 14.63 -5.85 11.60
N GLN A 259 15.64 -5.49 12.39
CA GLN A 259 17.00 -6.06 12.32
C GLN A 259 17.56 -6.06 10.87
N PHE A 260 17.85 -7.24 10.34
CA PHE A 260 18.42 -7.40 8.98
C PHE A 260 17.48 -7.02 7.83
N ALA A 261 16.19 -6.84 8.09
CA ALA A 261 15.21 -6.43 7.09
C ALA A 261 15.13 -4.91 6.88
N SER A 262 16.00 -4.13 7.53
CA SER A 262 16.12 -2.68 7.37
C SER A 262 17.53 -2.27 6.95
N GLU A 263 17.70 -1.10 6.36
CA GLU A 263 19.04 -0.56 6.04
C GLU A 263 19.81 -0.16 7.31
N VAL A 264 19.11 0.49 8.24
CA VAL A 264 19.67 0.87 9.54
C VAL A 264 18.67 0.51 10.63
N ASN A 265 19.15 -0.19 11.67
CA ASN A 265 18.33 -0.55 12.82
C ASN A 265 18.95 0.06 14.10
N LEU A 266 18.13 0.82 14.84
CA LEU A 266 18.53 1.47 16.09
C LEU A 266 17.57 1.04 17.22
N GLY A 267 17.76 -0.19 17.71
CA GLY A 267 16.90 -0.78 18.73
C GLY A 267 15.47 -0.95 18.22
N PRO A 268 14.45 -0.31 18.83
CA PRO A 268 13.06 -0.47 18.46
C PRO A 268 12.66 0.30 17.18
N VAL A 269 13.60 0.99 16.52
CA VAL A 269 13.31 1.81 15.33
C VAL A 269 14.19 1.38 14.18
N SER A 270 13.60 1.20 13.01
CA SER A 270 14.28 0.89 11.76
C SER A 270 14.09 1.99 10.72
N PHE A 271 15.07 2.16 9.85
CA PHE A 271 15.12 3.17 8.81
C PHE A 271 15.42 2.54 7.48
N ASP A 272 14.65 2.92 6.46
CA ASP A 272 14.87 2.54 5.08
C ASP A 272 14.81 3.79 4.18
N MET A 273 15.65 3.84 3.15
CA MET A 273 15.72 4.94 2.20
C MET A 273 15.16 4.48 0.85
N LEU A 274 14.34 5.33 0.25
CA LEU A 274 13.85 5.16 -1.11
C LEU A 274 14.30 6.36 -1.93
N ALA A 275 14.84 6.11 -3.12
CA ALA A 275 15.29 7.15 -4.01
C ALA A 275 14.72 6.93 -5.41
N GLY A 276 14.31 8.00 -6.07
CA GLY A 276 13.77 7.91 -7.42
C GLY A 276 13.85 9.22 -8.17
N PHE A 277 13.59 9.14 -9.46
CA PHE A 277 13.43 10.31 -10.32
C PHE A 277 12.37 10.04 -11.39
N GLU A 278 11.74 11.10 -11.84
CA GLU A 278 10.87 11.14 -13.03
C GLU A 278 11.41 12.19 -14.00
N TYR A 279 11.61 11.82 -15.26
CA TYR A 279 11.80 12.76 -16.35
C TYR A 279 10.54 12.82 -17.19
N ASN A 280 9.87 13.97 -17.17
CA ASN A 280 8.65 14.26 -17.91
C ASN A 280 8.97 15.10 -19.13
N PHE A 281 8.90 14.50 -20.32
CA PHE A 281 9.16 15.18 -21.59
C PHE A 281 7.86 15.70 -22.20
N LYS A 282 7.76 17.03 -22.34
CA LYS A 282 6.60 17.74 -22.92
C LYS A 282 5.25 17.38 -22.32
N ASN A 283 5.22 16.88 -21.10
CA ASN A 283 4.02 16.39 -20.44
C ASN A 283 3.26 15.29 -21.22
N ILE A 284 4.00 14.49 -22.02
CA ILE A 284 3.46 13.39 -22.84
C ILE A 284 4.17 12.08 -22.49
N PHE A 285 5.50 12.08 -22.45
CA PHE A 285 6.30 10.90 -22.19
C PHE A 285 7.04 11.03 -20.85
N MET A 286 7.01 9.99 -20.06
CA MET A 286 7.70 9.93 -18.79
C MET A 286 8.63 8.73 -18.75
N ILE A 287 9.84 8.94 -18.21
CA ILE A 287 10.79 7.88 -17.88
C ILE A 287 11.12 8.01 -16.40
N ARG A 288 11.22 6.90 -15.71
CA ARG A 288 11.45 6.84 -14.27
C ARG A 288 12.51 5.83 -13.93
N GLY A 289 13.19 6.07 -12.85
CA GLY A 289 14.10 5.11 -12.23
C GLY A 289 14.10 5.28 -10.74
N GLY A 290 14.39 4.22 -10.01
CA GLY A 290 14.43 4.28 -8.56
C GLY A 290 15.07 3.07 -7.92
N TYR A 291 15.19 3.16 -6.59
CA TYR A 291 15.67 2.13 -5.70
C TYR A 291 14.82 2.12 -4.43
N ASN A 292 14.36 0.95 -4.02
CA ASN A 292 13.42 0.82 -2.91
C ASN A 292 14.04 0.12 -1.68
N ASP A 293 13.26 0.11 -0.60
CA ASP A 293 13.61 -0.45 0.71
C ASP A 293 13.77 -1.98 0.71
N VAL A 294 13.19 -2.69 -0.27
CA VAL A 294 13.40 -4.14 -0.46
C VAL A 294 14.56 -4.44 -1.41
N LYS A 295 15.40 -3.43 -1.71
CA LYS A 295 16.64 -3.54 -2.50
C LYS A 295 16.40 -3.96 -3.94
N GLN A 296 15.38 -3.39 -4.57
CA GLN A 296 15.11 -3.52 -5.99
C GLN A 296 15.49 -2.25 -6.74
N PHE A 297 16.13 -2.41 -7.90
CA PHE A 297 16.16 -1.38 -8.93
C PHE A 297 14.83 -1.38 -9.68
N THR A 298 14.28 -0.19 -9.88
CA THR A 298 13.02 0.00 -10.59
C THR A 298 13.22 0.89 -11.81
N ILE A 299 12.50 0.58 -12.87
CA ILE A 299 12.43 1.39 -14.09
C ILE A 299 10.96 1.55 -14.45
N GLY A 300 10.58 2.75 -14.88
CA GLY A 300 9.21 3.04 -15.29
C GLY A 300 9.17 3.81 -16.60
N ALA A 301 8.09 3.60 -17.33
CA ALA A 301 7.73 4.41 -18.50
C ALA A 301 6.26 4.82 -18.39
N GLY A 302 5.94 6.02 -18.85
CA GLY A 302 4.57 6.53 -18.87
C GLY A 302 4.26 7.29 -20.15
N ILE A 303 2.99 7.23 -20.54
CA ILE A 303 2.44 8.06 -21.60
C ILE A 303 1.19 8.76 -21.11
N LYS A 304 1.12 10.06 -21.31
CA LYS A 304 -0.05 10.89 -21.02
C LYS A 304 -0.78 11.21 -22.30
N LEU A 305 -1.95 10.63 -22.45
CA LEU A 305 -2.94 10.95 -23.49
C LEU A 305 -3.98 11.92 -22.91
N PRO A 306 -4.78 12.59 -23.74
CA PRO A 306 -5.93 13.32 -23.24
C PRO A 306 -6.81 12.42 -22.36
N LYS A 307 -7.03 12.81 -21.10
CA LYS A 307 -7.84 12.10 -20.10
C LYS A 307 -7.33 10.73 -19.63
N LEU A 308 -6.21 10.20 -20.17
CA LEU A 308 -5.71 8.87 -19.82
C LEU A 308 -4.20 8.89 -19.65
N ASN A 309 -3.71 8.51 -18.47
CA ASN A 309 -2.32 8.19 -18.24
C ASN A 309 -2.15 6.67 -18.19
N ILE A 310 -1.14 6.15 -18.88
CA ILE A 310 -0.75 4.75 -18.87
C ILE A 310 0.68 4.69 -18.34
N ASP A 311 0.89 3.94 -17.28
CA ASP A 311 2.19 3.77 -16.66
C ASP A 311 2.54 2.29 -16.54
N TYR A 312 3.77 1.97 -16.88
CA TYR A 312 4.38 0.66 -16.69
C TYR A 312 5.59 0.80 -15.77
N SER A 313 5.79 -0.17 -14.89
CA SER A 313 7.00 -0.27 -14.10
C SER A 313 7.51 -1.71 -14.02
N PHE A 314 8.81 -1.83 -13.95
CA PHE A 314 9.58 -3.04 -13.83
C PHE A 314 10.45 -2.94 -12.58
N ALA A 315 10.60 -4.04 -11.84
CA ALA A 315 11.49 -4.11 -10.69
C ALA A 315 12.26 -5.42 -10.66
N ARG A 316 13.56 -5.32 -10.32
CA ARG A 316 14.47 -6.44 -10.17
C ARG A 316 15.27 -6.32 -8.88
N PHE A 317 15.43 -7.42 -8.17
CA PHE A 317 16.29 -7.46 -6.99
C PHE A 317 17.75 -7.22 -7.34
N SER A 318 18.43 -6.43 -6.52
CA SER A 318 19.86 -6.07 -6.70
C SER A 318 20.81 -6.98 -5.93
N GLN A 319 20.29 -7.85 -5.06
CA GLN A 319 21.10 -8.77 -4.25
C GLN A 319 21.22 -10.13 -4.95
N SER A 320 22.43 -10.64 -5.09
CA SER A 320 22.73 -11.91 -5.79
C SER A 320 21.95 -13.11 -5.23
N ALA A 321 21.69 -13.15 -3.93
CA ALA A 321 20.88 -14.20 -3.31
C ALA A 321 19.40 -14.18 -3.75
N LEU A 322 18.91 -13.05 -4.26
CA LEU A 322 17.51 -12.84 -4.67
C LEU A 322 17.36 -12.68 -6.20
N GLU A 323 18.48 -12.63 -6.95
CA GLU A 323 18.46 -12.47 -8.43
C GLU A 323 17.74 -13.62 -9.16
N SER A 324 17.61 -14.78 -8.52
CA SER A 324 16.87 -15.92 -9.06
C SER A 324 15.34 -15.77 -8.94
N LEU A 325 14.86 -14.79 -8.16
CA LEU A 325 13.43 -14.51 -8.08
C LEU A 325 12.97 -13.83 -9.37
N PRO A 326 11.79 -14.18 -9.88
CA PRO A 326 11.21 -13.52 -11.06
C PRO A 326 11.06 -12.02 -10.87
N ASP A 327 11.26 -11.30 -11.97
CA ASP A 327 11.04 -9.85 -12.03
C ASP A 327 9.57 -9.52 -11.78
N THR A 328 9.30 -8.30 -11.32
CA THR A 328 7.95 -7.81 -11.11
C THR A 328 7.56 -6.83 -12.22
N HIS A 329 6.42 -7.07 -12.83
CA HIS A 329 5.83 -6.23 -13.86
C HIS A 329 4.52 -5.61 -13.35
N ARG A 330 4.34 -4.31 -13.61
CA ARG A 330 3.15 -3.56 -13.15
C ARG A 330 2.67 -2.65 -14.25
N ILE A 331 1.37 -2.65 -14.46
CA ILE A 331 0.70 -1.71 -15.37
C ILE A 331 -0.37 -0.95 -14.62
N SER A 332 -0.45 0.35 -14.81
CA SER A 332 -1.52 1.17 -14.24
C SER A 332 -2.08 2.16 -15.24
N LEU A 333 -3.34 2.47 -15.04
CA LEU A 333 -4.13 3.41 -15.82
C LEU A 333 -4.71 4.46 -14.87
N ILE A 334 -4.65 5.75 -15.25
CA ILE A 334 -5.38 6.81 -14.56
C ILE A 334 -6.23 7.53 -15.60
N LEU A 335 -7.55 7.46 -15.42
CA LEU A 335 -8.53 8.22 -16.19
C LEU A 335 -8.89 9.49 -15.44
N THR A 336 -8.67 10.65 -16.06
CA THR A 336 -9.05 11.98 -15.53
C THR A 336 -10.29 12.48 -16.28
N LEU A 337 -11.35 12.79 -15.55
CA LEU A 337 -12.59 13.30 -16.13
C LEU A 337 -12.50 14.81 -16.39
N GLU A 338 -11.70 15.20 -17.38
CA GLU A 338 -11.43 16.60 -17.77
C GLU A 338 -12.62 17.23 -18.52
N GLU A 339 -13.72 17.42 -17.81
CA GLU A 339 -14.89 18.16 -18.32
C GLU A 339 -15.13 19.40 -17.46
N PRO A 340 -15.55 20.56 -18.04
CA PRO A 340 -15.73 21.81 -17.30
C PRO A 340 -16.65 21.68 -16.07
N LYS A 341 -17.66 20.82 -16.14
CA LYS A 341 -18.60 20.59 -15.02
C LYS A 341 -17.98 19.88 -13.82
N PHE A 342 -16.84 19.20 -14.02
CA PHE A 342 -16.12 18.46 -12.97
C PHE A 342 -14.88 19.18 -12.46
N LEU A 343 -14.54 20.32 -13.08
CA LEU A 343 -13.40 21.13 -12.63
C LEU A 343 -13.65 21.61 -11.20
N ARG A 344 -12.62 21.50 -10.37
CA ARG A 344 -12.64 22.06 -9.00
C ARG A 344 -13.13 23.51 -9.01
N SER A 345 -14.10 23.82 -8.17
CA SER A 345 -14.62 25.19 -8.00
C SER A 345 -13.48 26.13 -7.58
N LYS A 346 -13.41 27.30 -8.21
CA LYS A 346 -12.45 28.37 -7.86
C LYS A 346 -13.06 29.45 -6.97
N ASN A 347 -14.38 29.39 -6.79
CA ASN A 347 -15.16 30.39 -6.01
C ASN A 347 -15.54 29.86 -4.65
#